data_7fa8ad61cd941d2cd9762e0013590f18
#
_entry.id   7fa8ad61cd941d2cd9762e0013590f18
#
_cell.length_a   1.000
_cell.length_b   1.000
_cell.length_c   1.000
_cell.angle_alpha   90.00
_cell.angle_beta   90.00
_cell.angle_gamma   90.00
#
_symmetry.space_group_name_H-M   'P 1'
#
loop_
_entity.id
_entity.type
_entity.pdbx_description
1 polymer ?
#
loop_
_entity_poly.entity_id
_entity_poly.type
_entity_poly.pdbx_seq_one_letter_code
_entity_poly.pdbx_strand_id
1 'polypeptide(L)'
;MKKLTLFLALLGTTLTSFAQIQERAVGISTGSQNGFALELTGAQIKKVYDKWEDFVKKYKGKTKFDKKLNEYFSDNAQIVEINGNNTVDIYTVFTQEGNNTKMSIAFDLGGAYLSSSQHPQAYPAAEKLIYAFAITVSKGMVEEELKAQQKVMSKKDDELKSLVKDKNSSEKDIENLKKKIAQAEKEIEEAKKKIEENLKQQSIKQAEAETQKNVVKEIETRLKGLE
;
A
#
# COMPACT_ATOMS: atom_id res chain seq x y z
N MET A 1 0.42 2.24 29.23
CA MET A 1 0.72 1.15 28.29
C MET A 1 -0.48 0.99 27.38
N LYS A 2 -0.48 1.68 26.23
CA LYS A 2 -1.56 1.57 25.24
C LYS A 2 -1.37 0.26 24.49
N LYS A 3 -2.37 -0.60 24.55
CA LYS A 3 -2.44 -1.88 23.87
C LYS A 3 -2.30 -1.64 22.37
N LEU A 4 -1.19 -2.05 21.79
CA LEU A 4 -0.97 -2.12 20.36
C LEU A 4 -1.86 -3.27 19.86
N THR A 5 -3.07 -2.95 19.45
CA THR A 5 -3.94 -3.89 18.75
C THR A 5 -3.31 -4.13 17.39
N LEU A 6 -2.60 -5.25 17.29
CA LEU A 6 -2.10 -5.82 16.04
C LEU A 6 -3.34 -6.16 15.20
N PHE A 7 -3.68 -5.27 14.26
CA PHE A 7 -4.70 -5.54 13.26
C PHE A 7 -4.09 -6.54 12.28
N LEU A 8 -4.13 -7.81 12.66
CA LEU A 8 -3.87 -8.93 11.77
C LEU A 8 -5.03 -8.95 10.78
N ALA A 9 -4.88 -8.21 9.68
CA ALA A 9 -5.78 -8.32 8.56
C ALA A 9 -5.76 -9.79 8.15
N LEU A 10 -6.84 -10.48 8.46
CA LEU A 10 -7.14 -11.84 8.03
C LEU A 10 -7.10 -11.80 6.51
N LEU A 11 -5.96 -12.18 5.94
CA LEU A 11 -5.80 -12.41 4.52
C LEU A 11 -6.73 -13.58 4.22
N GLY A 12 -7.97 -13.21 3.85
CA GLY A 12 -8.95 -14.19 3.41
C GLY A 12 -8.29 -14.93 2.25
N THR A 13 -8.00 -16.21 2.47
CA THR A 13 -7.66 -17.15 1.42
C THR A 13 -8.85 -17.18 0.49
N THR A 14 -8.83 -16.34 -0.53
CA THR A 14 -9.69 -16.51 -1.69
C THR A 14 -9.23 -17.83 -2.30
N LEU A 15 -9.92 -18.91 -1.92
CA LEU A 15 -9.88 -20.14 -2.69
C LEU A 15 -10.11 -19.70 -4.13
N THR A 16 -9.09 -19.78 -4.96
CA THR A 16 -9.21 -19.59 -6.39
C THR A 16 -10.15 -20.69 -6.88
N SER A 17 -11.46 -20.39 -6.89
CA SER A 17 -12.40 -21.18 -7.66
C SER A 17 -11.91 -21.12 -9.09
N PHE A 18 -11.26 -22.18 -9.53
CA PHE A 18 -10.96 -22.33 -10.95
C PHE A 18 -12.29 -22.25 -11.67
N ALA A 19 -12.45 -21.21 -12.45
CA ALA A 19 -13.65 -20.97 -13.22
C ALA A 19 -13.92 -22.23 -14.06
N GLN A 20 -15.07 -22.84 -13.84
CA GLN A 20 -15.47 -24.02 -14.57
C GLN A 20 -15.82 -23.61 -15.98
N ILE A 21 -15.11 -24.16 -16.97
CA ILE A 21 -15.47 -24.01 -18.37
C ILE A 21 -16.72 -24.84 -18.60
N GLN A 22 -17.75 -24.21 -19.19
CA GLN A 22 -19.01 -24.87 -19.51
C GLN A 22 -19.22 -24.83 -21.03
N GLU A 23 -19.40 -25.99 -21.65
CA GLU A 23 -19.89 -26.07 -23.01
C GLU A 23 -21.37 -25.73 -23.06
N ARG A 24 -21.73 -24.76 -23.92
CA ARG A 24 -23.11 -24.32 -24.10
C ARG A 24 -23.30 -23.51 -25.39
N ALA A 25 -24.54 -23.26 -25.77
CA ALA A 25 -24.84 -22.28 -26.78
C ALA A 25 -24.41 -20.88 -26.35
N VAL A 26 -23.64 -20.18 -27.19
CA VAL A 26 -23.17 -18.81 -26.98
C VAL A 26 -23.65 -17.91 -28.12
N GLY A 27 -24.09 -16.69 -27.80
CA GLY A 27 -24.49 -15.70 -28.79
C GLY A 27 -23.26 -14.96 -29.31
N ILE A 28 -23.05 -15.05 -30.61
CA ILE A 28 -21.97 -14.38 -31.35
C ILE A 28 -22.55 -13.71 -32.59
N SER A 29 -21.74 -12.98 -33.36
CA SER A 29 -22.17 -12.26 -34.57
C SER A 29 -22.85 -13.17 -35.62
N THR A 30 -22.51 -14.44 -35.69
CA THR A 30 -23.09 -15.43 -36.62
C THR A 30 -24.33 -16.16 -36.05
N GLY A 31 -24.84 -15.72 -34.88
CA GLY A 31 -26.00 -16.30 -34.20
C GLY A 31 -25.65 -17.09 -32.95
N SER A 32 -26.56 -17.98 -32.54
CA SER A 32 -26.36 -18.88 -31.40
C SER A 32 -25.59 -20.12 -31.84
N GLN A 33 -24.35 -20.24 -31.39
CA GLN A 33 -23.46 -21.32 -31.79
C GLN A 33 -22.98 -22.16 -30.59
N ASN A 34 -22.54 -23.38 -30.83
CA ASN A 34 -21.87 -24.13 -29.76
C ASN A 34 -20.55 -23.49 -29.39
N GLY A 35 -20.29 -23.40 -28.11
CA GLY A 35 -19.09 -22.74 -27.58
C GLY A 35 -18.89 -22.97 -26.09
N PHE A 36 -18.08 -22.17 -25.50
CA PHE A 36 -17.69 -22.28 -24.09
C PHE A 36 -18.03 -20.99 -23.34
N ALA A 37 -18.40 -21.14 -22.11
CA ALA A 37 -18.54 -20.03 -21.17
C ALA A 37 -17.63 -20.22 -19.98
N LEU A 38 -17.03 -19.12 -19.53
CA LEU A 38 -16.11 -19.05 -18.41
C LEU A 38 -16.35 -17.76 -17.65
N GLU A 39 -16.30 -17.80 -16.32
CA GLU A 39 -16.31 -16.61 -15.47
C GLU A 39 -14.89 -16.29 -14.98
N LEU A 40 -14.44 -15.08 -15.23
CA LEU A 40 -13.17 -14.53 -14.77
C LEU A 40 -13.43 -13.72 -13.50
N THR A 41 -13.34 -14.39 -12.37
CA THR A 41 -13.66 -13.80 -11.04
C THR A 41 -12.74 -12.65 -10.69
N GLY A 42 -13.32 -11.52 -10.26
CA GLY A 42 -12.60 -10.30 -9.88
C GLY A 42 -11.98 -9.52 -11.04
N ALA A 43 -12.13 -10.00 -12.28
CA ALA A 43 -11.53 -9.38 -13.44
C ALA A 43 -12.40 -8.25 -14.01
N GLN A 44 -11.82 -7.07 -14.18
CA GLN A 44 -12.46 -5.94 -14.84
C GLN A 44 -12.36 -6.10 -16.36
N ILE A 45 -13.48 -5.95 -17.07
CA ILE A 45 -13.59 -6.21 -18.53
C ILE A 45 -12.53 -5.46 -19.35
N LYS A 46 -12.22 -4.21 -19.01
CA LYS A 46 -11.22 -3.42 -19.73
C LYS A 46 -9.84 -4.09 -19.71
N LYS A 47 -9.43 -4.63 -18.55
CA LYS A 47 -8.16 -5.34 -18.41
C LYS A 47 -8.16 -6.69 -19.12
N VAL A 48 -9.32 -7.32 -19.18
CA VAL A 48 -9.51 -8.59 -19.90
C VAL A 48 -9.34 -8.38 -21.41
N TYR A 49 -9.88 -7.27 -21.96
CA TYR A 49 -9.74 -6.94 -23.38
C TYR A 49 -8.28 -6.84 -23.81
N ASP A 50 -7.49 -6.02 -23.12
CA ASP A 50 -6.08 -5.83 -23.45
C ASP A 50 -5.31 -7.17 -23.42
N LYS A 51 -5.59 -8.00 -22.40
CA LYS A 51 -4.96 -9.32 -22.24
C LYS A 51 -5.43 -10.33 -23.31
N TRP A 52 -6.70 -10.28 -23.74
CA TRP A 52 -7.21 -11.16 -24.78
C TRP A 52 -6.56 -10.87 -26.11
N GLU A 53 -6.51 -9.60 -26.50
CA GLU A 53 -5.89 -9.20 -27.75
C GLU A 53 -4.42 -9.65 -27.82
N ASP A 54 -3.65 -9.46 -26.75
CA ASP A 54 -2.26 -9.91 -26.68
C ASP A 54 -2.16 -11.45 -26.68
N PHE A 55 -3.06 -12.13 -25.99
CA PHE A 55 -3.06 -13.58 -25.89
C PHE A 55 -3.30 -14.28 -27.23
N VAL A 56 -4.23 -13.76 -28.04
CA VAL A 56 -4.56 -14.40 -29.33
C VAL A 56 -3.56 -14.09 -30.46
N LYS A 57 -2.75 -13.03 -30.32
CA LYS A 57 -1.69 -12.68 -31.30
C LYS A 57 -0.75 -13.85 -31.61
N LYS A 58 -0.46 -14.72 -30.63
CA LYS A 58 0.41 -15.89 -30.81
C LYS A 58 -0.13 -16.90 -31.83
N TYR A 59 -1.43 -16.89 -32.08
CA TYR A 59 -2.08 -17.76 -33.04
C TYR A 59 -2.16 -17.18 -34.45
N LYS A 60 -1.54 -16.01 -34.68
CA LYS A 60 -1.36 -15.38 -36.01
C LYS A 60 -2.65 -14.98 -36.73
N GLY A 61 -3.82 -15.12 -36.11
CA GLY A 61 -5.09 -14.66 -36.67
C GLY A 61 -5.16 -13.14 -36.73
N LYS A 62 -6.02 -12.60 -37.59
CA LYS A 62 -6.33 -11.16 -37.64
C LYS A 62 -7.44 -10.82 -36.68
N THR A 63 -7.08 -10.34 -35.50
CA THR A 63 -8.05 -10.00 -34.45
C THR A 63 -8.60 -8.58 -34.65
N LYS A 64 -9.93 -8.44 -34.58
CA LYS A 64 -10.67 -7.17 -34.63
C LYS A 64 -11.69 -7.13 -33.50
N PHE A 65 -11.93 -5.96 -32.96
CA PHE A 65 -12.99 -5.72 -31.97
C PHE A 65 -14.16 -4.99 -32.62
N ASP A 66 -15.33 -5.60 -32.59
CA ASP A 66 -16.60 -4.96 -32.96
C ASP A 66 -17.27 -4.36 -31.74
N LYS A 67 -17.30 -3.02 -31.67
CA LYS A 67 -17.89 -2.28 -30.54
C LYS A 67 -19.42 -2.43 -30.45
N LYS A 68 -20.11 -2.70 -31.56
CA LYS A 68 -21.57 -2.83 -31.57
C LYS A 68 -22.01 -4.15 -30.99
N LEU A 69 -21.24 -5.20 -31.26
CA LEU A 69 -21.52 -6.56 -30.81
C LEU A 69 -20.75 -6.91 -29.52
N ASN A 70 -19.84 -6.04 -29.12
CA ASN A 70 -18.92 -6.27 -28.01
C ASN A 70 -18.13 -7.59 -28.18
N GLU A 71 -17.71 -7.87 -29.42
CA GLU A 71 -17.12 -9.12 -29.83
C GLU A 71 -15.71 -8.92 -30.38
N TYR A 72 -14.79 -9.77 -29.96
CA TYR A 72 -13.51 -9.98 -30.63
C TYR A 72 -13.65 -11.10 -31.66
N PHE A 73 -13.35 -10.80 -32.90
CA PHE A 73 -13.25 -11.79 -33.98
C PHE A 73 -11.80 -11.93 -34.40
N SER A 74 -11.27 -13.16 -34.29
CA SER A 74 -9.91 -13.52 -34.74
C SER A 74 -10.02 -14.41 -35.96
N ASP A 75 -9.86 -13.80 -37.14
CA ASP A 75 -9.93 -14.43 -38.44
C ASP A 75 -8.66 -15.27 -38.73
N ASN A 76 -8.81 -16.49 -39.17
CA ASN A 76 -7.75 -17.38 -39.61
C ASN A 76 -6.63 -17.66 -38.58
N ALA A 77 -6.98 -17.88 -37.32
CA ALA A 77 -6.03 -18.27 -36.30
C ALA A 77 -5.44 -19.67 -36.55
N GLN A 78 -4.15 -19.84 -36.28
CA GLN A 78 -3.44 -21.11 -36.45
C GLN A 78 -3.31 -21.84 -35.12
N ILE A 79 -4.16 -22.83 -34.87
CA ILE A 79 -4.16 -23.64 -33.63
C ILE A 79 -4.12 -25.12 -34.04
N VAL A 80 -2.91 -25.62 -34.22
CA VAL A 80 -2.68 -26.98 -34.75
C VAL A 80 -3.36 -28.07 -33.91
N GLU A 81 -3.40 -27.86 -32.59
CA GLU A 81 -4.02 -28.79 -31.64
C GLU A 81 -5.55 -28.84 -31.78
N ILE A 82 -6.18 -27.81 -32.39
CA ILE A 82 -7.62 -27.72 -32.57
C ILE A 82 -8.01 -28.19 -34.02
N ASN A 83 -7.31 -27.67 -35.05
CA ASN A 83 -7.75 -27.89 -36.43
C ASN A 83 -6.62 -28.34 -37.38
N GLY A 84 -5.56 -28.91 -36.85
CA GLY A 84 -4.42 -29.38 -37.61
C GLY A 84 -3.80 -28.27 -38.47
N ASN A 85 -3.68 -28.47 -39.75
CA ASN A 85 -3.13 -27.51 -40.69
C ASN A 85 -4.15 -26.44 -41.18
N ASN A 86 -5.41 -26.59 -40.81
CA ASN A 86 -6.44 -25.63 -41.16
C ASN A 86 -6.51 -24.48 -40.13
N THR A 87 -7.05 -23.37 -40.55
CA THR A 87 -7.28 -22.23 -39.70
C THR A 87 -8.54 -22.39 -38.84
N VAL A 88 -8.65 -21.58 -37.80
CA VAL A 88 -9.80 -21.52 -36.90
C VAL A 88 -10.20 -20.05 -36.77
N ASP A 89 -11.49 -19.78 -36.91
CA ASP A 89 -12.05 -18.47 -36.58
C ASP A 89 -12.53 -18.47 -35.15
N ILE A 90 -12.09 -17.48 -34.38
CA ILE A 90 -12.41 -17.38 -32.94
C ILE A 90 -13.30 -16.17 -32.68
N TYR A 91 -14.50 -16.44 -32.16
CA TYR A 91 -15.45 -15.42 -31.71
C TYR A 91 -15.45 -15.36 -30.20
N THR A 92 -15.23 -14.18 -29.64
CA THR A 92 -15.15 -14.03 -28.18
C THR A 92 -15.91 -12.79 -27.71
N VAL A 93 -16.89 -13.01 -26.85
CA VAL A 93 -17.68 -11.95 -26.24
C VAL A 93 -17.37 -11.89 -24.75
N PHE A 94 -17.14 -10.67 -24.24
CA PHE A 94 -16.97 -10.44 -22.81
C PHE A 94 -18.10 -9.57 -22.28
N THR A 95 -18.62 -9.93 -21.11
CA THR A 95 -19.69 -9.21 -20.44
C THR A 95 -19.28 -8.95 -18.98
N GLN A 96 -19.38 -7.70 -18.52
CA GLN A 96 -19.14 -7.40 -17.11
C GLN A 96 -20.38 -7.78 -16.29
N GLU A 97 -20.20 -8.62 -15.29
CA GLU A 97 -21.22 -9.04 -14.32
C GLU A 97 -20.73 -8.71 -12.89
N GLY A 98 -21.12 -7.54 -12.37
CA GLY A 98 -20.59 -7.04 -11.09
C GLY A 98 -19.07 -6.85 -11.13
N ASN A 99 -18.36 -7.55 -10.26
CA ASN A 99 -16.88 -7.54 -10.21
C ASN A 99 -16.23 -8.60 -11.11
N ASN A 100 -17.01 -9.42 -11.80
CA ASN A 100 -16.52 -10.52 -12.61
C ASN A 100 -16.71 -10.22 -14.10
N THR A 101 -15.86 -10.78 -14.93
CA THR A 101 -16.04 -10.75 -16.39
C THR A 101 -16.41 -12.15 -16.89
N LYS A 102 -17.55 -12.26 -17.55
CA LYS A 102 -17.95 -13.47 -18.24
C LYS A 102 -17.38 -13.48 -19.65
N MET A 103 -16.75 -14.58 -20.01
CA MET A 103 -16.24 -14.86 -21.34
C MET A 103 -17.10 -15.91 -22.02
N SER A 104 -17.57 -15.63 -23.23
CA SER A 104 -18.21 -16.59 -24.13
C SER A 104 -17.35 -16.69 -25.37
N ILE A 105 -16.98 -17.91 -25.80
CA ILE A 105 -16.06 -18.14 -26.91
C ILE A 105 -16.55 -19.29 -27.78
N ALA A 106 -16.49 -19.13 -29.10
CA ALA A 106 -16.77 -20.14 -30.06
C ALA A 106 -15.61 -20.27 -31.06
N PHE A 107 -15.35 -21.48 -31.52
CA PHE A 107 -14.31 -21.81 -32.51
C PHE A 107 -14.98 -22.36 -33.73
N ASP A 108 -14.91 -21.65 -34.86
CA ASP A 108 -15.38 -22.13 -36.16
C ASP A 108 -14.21 -22.82 -36.89
N LEU A 109 -14.41 -24.07 -37.26
CA LEU A 109 -13.42 -24.92 -37.92
C LEU A 109 -13.50 -24.90 -39.43
N GLY A 110 -14.32 -23.98 -40.00
CA GLY A 110 -14.55 -23.87 -41.44
C GLY A 110 -15.75 -24.71 -41.92
N GLY A 111 -16.87 -24.60 -41.21
CA GLY A 111 -18.12 -25.27 -41.55
C GLY A 111 -18.85 -25.94 -40.40
N ALA A 112 -18.19 -26.02 -39.24
CA ALA A 112 -18.80 -26.49 -38.00
C ALA A 112 -18.15 -25.83 -36.80
N TYR A 113 -18.93 -25.51 -35.78
CA TYR A 113 -18.41 -25.02 -34.50
C TYR A 113 -17.93 -26.15 -33.62
N LEU A 114 -16.79 -25.94 -32.97
CA LEU A 114 -16.20 -26.94 -32.08
C LEU A 114 -17.16 -27.35 -30.97
N SER A 115 -17.30 -28.66 -30.80
CA SER A 115 -18.12 -29.23 -29.70
C SER A 115 -17.49 -30.52 -29.19
N SER A 116 -17.79 -30.89 -27.93
CA SER A 116 -17.33 -32.16 -27.36
C SER A 116 -17.88 -33.38 -28.11
N SER A 117 -19.09 -33.27 -28.63
CA SER A 117 -19.78 -34.37 -29.33
C SER A 117 -19.25 -34.61 -30.76
N GLN A 118 -18.95 -33.55 -31.48
CA GLN A 118 -18.50 -33.64 -32.88
C GLN A 118 -16.97 -33.68 -33.03
N HIS A 119 -16.25 -33.07 -32.10
CA HIS A 119 -14.80 -32.88 -32.16
C HIS A 119 -14.10 -33.33 -30.86
N PRO A 120 -14.33 -34.57 -30.36
CA PRO A 120 -13.86 -35.02 -29.06
C PRO A 120 -12.33 -34.96 -28.88
N GLN A 121 -11.58 -35.04 -29.99
CA GLN A 121 -10.11 -34.97 -29.96
C GLN A 121 -9.58 -33.52 -29.85
N ALA A 122 -10.26 -32.57 -30.46
CA ALA A 122 -9.90 -31.16 -30.47
C ALA A 122 -10.42 -30.40 -29.23
N TYR A 123 -11.52 -30.88 -28.65
CA TYR A 123 -12.19 -30.25 -27.53
C TYR A 123 -11.27 -29.98 -26.33
N PRO A 124 -10.45 -30.93 -25.84
CA PRO A 124 -9.53 -30.66 -24.72
C PRO A 124 -8.47 -29.60 -25.04
N ALA A 125 -8.08 -29.43 -26.30
CA ALA A 125 -7.14 -28.40 -26.71
C ALA A 125 -7.76 -26.99 -26.59
N ALA A 126 -9.04 -26.85 -26.94
CA ALA A 126 -9.78 -25.62 -26.77
C ALA A 126 -9.97 -25.27 -25.29
N GLU A 127 -10.35 -26.23 -24.44
CA GLU A 127 -10.42 -26.03 -22.99
C GLU A 127 -9.06 -25.56 -22.42
N LYS A 128 -7.98 -26.23 -22.83
CA LYS A 128 -6.62 -25.84 -22.39
C LYS A 128 -6.27 -24.42 -22.81
N LEU A 129 -6.65 -23.97 -23.99
CA LEU A 129 -6.45 -22.61 -24.48
C LEU A 129 -7.21 -21.62 -23.60
N ILE A 130 -8.48 -21.88 -23.30
CA ILE A 130 -9.33 -21.03 -22.48
C ILE A 130 -8.78 -20.95 -21.05
N TYR A 131 -8.37 -22.08 -20.47
CA TYR A 131 -7.71 -22.09 -19.15
C TYR A 131 -6.40 -21.31 -19.14
N ALA A 132 -5.57 -21.43 -20.18
CA ALA A 132 -4.33 -20.68 -20.28
C ALA A 132 -4.58 -19.16 -20.30
N PHE A 133 -5.66 -18.74 -20.95
CA PHE A 133 -6.10 -17.35 -20.90
C PHE A 133 -6.57 -16.94 -19.50
N ALA A 134 -7.41 -17.73 -18.85
CA ALA A 134 -7.89 -17.46 -17.48
C ALA A 134 -6.72 -17.33 -16.50
N ILE A 135 -5.72 -18.21 -16.59
CA ILE A 135 -4.48 -18.13 -15.80
C ILE A 135 -3.73 -16.82 -16.08
N THR A 136 -3.65 -16.39 -17.34
CA THR A 136 -2.99 -15.12 -17.73
C THR A 136 -3.68 -13.92 -17.10
N VAL A 137 -5.02 -13.92 -17.06
CA VAL A 137 -5.79 -12.86 -16.40
C VAL A 137 -5.55 -12.87 -14.89
N SER A 138 -5.70 -14.02 -14.24
CA SER A 138 -5.53 -14.19 -12.80
C SER A 138 -4.12 -13.80 -12.35
N LYS A 139 -3.09 -14.26 -13.08
CA LYS A 139 -1.69 -13.90 -12.81
C LYS A 139 -1.48 -12.40 -12.85
N GLY A 140 -2.00 -11.72 -13.87
CA GLY A 140 -1.88 -10.27 -13.98
C GLY A 140 -2.57 -9.51 -12.85
N MET A 141 -3.70 -10.02 -12.35
CA MET A 141 -4.39 -9.43 -11.20
C MET A 141 -3.55 -9.54 -9.91
N VAL A 142 -3.00 -10.73 -9.65
CA VAL A 142 -2.13 -10.96 -8.48
C VAL A 142 -0.84 -10.14 -8.56
N GLU A 143 -0.25 -10.00 -9.74
CA GLU A 143 0.93 -9.14 -9.95
C GLU A 143 0.65 -7.65 -9.65
N GLU A 144 -0.53 -7.15 -10.06
CA GLU A 144 -0.96 -5.79 -9.74
C GLU A 144 -1.19 -5.59 -8.23
N GLU A 145 -1.84 -6.56 -7.58
CA GLU A 145 -2.05 -6.53 -6.13
C GLU A 145 -0.71 -6.55 -5.38
N LEU A 146 0.20 -7.43 -5.76
CA LEU A 146 1.55 -7.50 -5.20
C LEU A 146 2.27 -6.15 -5.32
N LYS A 147 2.25 -5.53 -6.49
CA LYS A 147 2.84 -4.22 -6.73
C LYS A 147 2.22 -3.12 -5.86
N ALA A 148 0.90 -3.17 -5.67
CA ALA A 148 0.20 -2.23 -4.80
C ALA A 148 0.63 -2.40 -3.33
N GLN A 149 0.71 -3.64 -2.83
CA GLN A 149 1.14 -3.95 -1.47
C GLN A 149 2.62 -3.59 -1.23
N GLN A 150 3.50 -3.85 -2.19
CA GLN A 150 4.91 -3.43 -2.11
C GLN A 150 5.04 -1.91 -1.96
N LYS A 151 4.22 -1.13 -2.67
CA LYS A 151 4.19 0.33 -2.53
C LYS A 151 3.71 0.78 -1.15
N VAL A 152 2.71 0.11 -0.57
CA VAL A 152 2.25 0.37 0.80
C VAL A 152 3.35 0.04 1.81
N MET A 153 4.01 -1.10 1.66
CA MET A 153 5.12 -1.51 2.51
C MET A 153 6.26 -0.48 2.50
N SER A 154 6.71 -0.04 1.31
CA SER A 154 7.75 0.99 1.19
C SER A 154 7.39 2.28 1.92
N LYS A 155 6.13 2.74 1.81
CA LYS A 155 5.69 3.93 2.56
C LYS A 155 5.75 3.73 4.08
N LYS A 156 5.36 2.55 4.57
CA LYS A 156 5.42 2.23 6.00
C LYS A 156 6.86 2.16 6.52
N ASP A 157 7.77 1.64 5.72
CA ASP A 157 9.21 1.64 6.05
C ASP A 157 9.77 3.06 6.15
N ASP A 158 9.38 3.96 5.26
CA ASP A 158 9.82 5.35 5.28
C ASP A 158 9.22 6.12 6.49
N GLU A 159 7.94 5.89 6.81
CA GLU A 159 7.30 6.41 8.03
C GLU A 159 8.04 5.92 9.29
N LEU A 160 8.38 4.64 9.36
CA LEU A 160 9.12 4.05 10.47
C LEU A 160 10.52 4.68 10.62
N LYS A 161 11.26 4.83 9.52
CA LYS A 161 12.58 5.50 9.54
C LYS A 161 12.49 6.93 10.06
N SER A 162 11.45 7.68 9.68
CA SER A 162 11.22 9.04 10.19
C SER A 162 10.99 9.02 11.69
N LEU A 163 10.10 8.17 12.20
CA LEU A 163 9.81 8.04 13.61
C LEU A 163 11.04 7.66 14.45
N VAL A 164 11.89 6.77 13.94
CA VAL A 164 13.15 6.40 14.58
C VAL A 164 14.11 7.58 14.65
N LYS A 165 14.19 8.38 13.58
CA LYS A 165 15.01 9.59 13.56
C LYS A 165 14.51 10.62 14.59
N ASP A 166 13.21 10.86 14.63
CA ASP A 166 12.59 11.81 15.57
C ASP A 166 12.79 11.37 17.03
N LYS A 167 12.63 10.08 17.32
CA LYS A 167 12.95 9.50 18.63
C LYS A 167 14.41 9.76 19.01
N ASN A 168 15.37 9.47 18.13
CA ASN A 168 16.79 9.65 18.40
C ASN A 168 17.14 11.14 18.63
N SER A 169 16.49 12.07 17.91
CA SER A 169 16.63 13.50 18.14
C SER A 169 16.12 13.89 19.51
N SER A 170 14.92 13.45 19.88
CA SER A 170 14.32 13.72 21.19
C SER A 170 15.16 13.17 22.33
N GLU A 171 15.76 11.98 22.18
CA GLU A 171 16.68 11.40 23.18
C GLU A 171 17.93 12.29 23.39
N LYS A 172 18.51 12.85 22.31
CA LYS A 172 19.62 13.80 22.40
C LYS A 172 19.21 15.09 23.09
N ASP A 173 18.03 15.60 22.78
CA ASP A 173 17.50 16.82 23.42
C ASP A 173 17.30 16.62 24.93
N ILE A 174 16.79 15.46 25.34
CA ILE A 174 16.66 15.10 26.76
C ILE A 174 18.04 15.05 27.42
N GLU A 175 19.05 14.49 26.81
CA GLU A 175 20.41 14.46 27.36
C GLU A 175 20.98 15.87 27.51
N ASN A 176 20.82 16.74 26.52
CA ASN A 176 21.26 18.13 26.56
C ASN A 176 20.53 18.94 27.68
N LEU A 177 19.22 18.71 27.82
CA LEU A 177 18.44 19.35 28.88
C LEU A 177 18.90 18.91 30.27
N LYS A 178 19.18 17.61 30.46
CA LYS A 178 19.75 17.07 31.72
C LYS A 178 21.07 17.74 32.06
N LYS A 179 21.97 17.94 31.10
CA LYS A 179 23.24 18.68 31.34
C LYS A 179 23.00 20.12 31.75
N LYS A 180 22.06 20.83 31.12
CA LYS A 180 21.70 22.19 31.49
C LYS A 180 21.10 22.28 32.89
N ILE A 181 20.26 21.32 33.27
CA ILE A 181 19.69 21.25 34.62
C ILE A 181 20.81 21.10 35.66
N ALA A 182 21.72 20.15 35.49
CA ALA A 182 22.84 19.95 36.40
C ALA A 182 23.73 21.18 36.52
N GLN A 183 23.96 21.91 35.45
CA GLN A 183 24.71 23.16 35.47
C GLN A 183 23.94 24.29 36.25
N ALA A 184 22.62 24.38 36.00
CA ALA A 184 21.79 25.37 36.70
C ALA A 184 21.70 25.08 38.22
N GLU A 185 21.61 23.79 38.59
CA GLU A 185 21.63 23.37 40.01
C GLU A 185 22.93 23.80 40.71
N LYS A 186 24.08 23.62 40.02
CA LYS A 186 25.38 24.07 40.53
C LYS A 186 25.44 25.59 40.71
N GLU A 187 24.95 26.34 39.72
CA GLU A 187 24.89 27.80 39.77
C GLU A 187 23.99 28.31 40.91
N ILE A 188 22.86 27.65 41.16
CA ILE A 188 21.98 27.95 42.29
C ILE A 188 22.69 27.71 43.61
N GLU A 189 23.45 26.64 43.77
CA GLU A 189 24.18 26.36 45.00
C GLU A 189 25.30 27.37 45.23
N GLU A 190 26.02 27.79 44.20
CA GLU A 190 27.02 28.86 44.31
C GLU A 190 26.38 30.23 44.68
N ALA A 191 25.22 30.52 44.11
CA ALA A 191 24.47 31.74 44.45
C ALA A 191 24.00 31.75 45.92
N LYS A 192 23.51 30.60 46.42
CA LYS A 192 23.14 30.47 47.86
C LYS A 192 24.31 30.73 48.78
N LYS A 193 25.49 30.20 48.50
CA LYS A 193 26.71 30.45 49.28
C LYS A 193 27.10 31.93 49.28
N LYS A 194 26.98 32.61 48.12
CA LYS A 194 27.21 34.06 48.03
C LYS A 194 26.24 34.87 48.86
N ILE A 195 24.95 34.45 48.88
CA ILE A 195 23.93 35.11 49.72
C ILE A 195 24.27 34.93 51.21
N GLU A 196 24.63 33.74 51.63
CA GLU A 196 25.00 33.48 53.04
C GLU A 196 26.20 34.29 53.45
N GLU A 197 27.24 34.38 52.64
CA GLU A 197 28.39 35.21 52.91
C GLU A 197 28.02 36.71 52.98
N ASN A 198 27.20 37.17 52.05
CA ASN A 198 26.72 38.57 52.05
C ASN A 198 25.91 38.91 53.32
N LEU A 199 25.03 37.97 53.73
CA LEU A 199 24.27 38.17 55.03
C LEU A 199 25.18 38.29 56.25
N LYS A 200 26.26 37.48 56.29
CA LYS A 200 27.28 37.58 57.36
C LYS A 200 27.95 38.95 57.32
N GLN A 201 28.36 39.43 56.17
CA GLN A 201 28.97 40.76 56.00
C GLN A 201 28.02 41.89 56.35
N GLN A 202 26.74 41.76 55.91
CA GLN A 202 25.72 42.75 56.32
C GLN A 202 25.57 42.82 57.81
N SER A 203 25.51 41.70 58.53
CA SER A 203 25.40 41.68 60.01
C SER A 203 26.60 42.37 60.68
N ILE A 204 27.83 42.10 60.19
CA ILE A 204 29.04 42.77 60.71
C ILE A 204 28.97 44.29 60.49
N LYS A 205 28.63 44.70 59.25
CA LYS A 205 28.54 46.13 58.94
C LYS A 205 27.43 46.84 59.69
N GLN A 206 26.33 46.14 59.97
CA GLN A 206 25.27 46.69 60.78
C GLN A 206 25.72 46.94 62.26
N ALA A 207 26.48 46.00 62.86
CA ALA A 207 27.07 46.13 64.17
C ALA A 207 28.09 47.27 64.24
N GLU A 208 28.98 47.35 63.19
CA GLU A 208 29.93 48.49 63.10
C GLU A 208 29.22 49.86 63.03
N ALA A 209 28.16 49.96 62.21
CA ALA A 209 27.37 51.18 62.05
C ALA A 209 26.68 51.58 63.33
N GLU A 210 26.13 50.61 64.10
CA GLU A 210 25.49 50.91 65.40
C GLU A 210 26.53 51.38 66.45
N THR A 211 27.71 50.71 66.43
CA THR A 211 28.83 51.19 67.30
C THR A 211 29.24 52.62 66.97
N GLN A 212 29.39 52.91 65.65
CA GLN A 212 29.77 54.26 65.22
C GLN A 212 28.72 55.30 65.57
N LYS A 213 27.45 54.98 65.50
CA LYS A 213 26.32 55.81 65.88
C LYS A 213 26.37 56.21 67.40
N ASN A 214 26.72 55.23 68.23
CA ASN A 214 26.88 55.46 69.63
C ASN A 214 28.06 56.39 69.91
N VAL A 215 29.21 56.23 69.23
CA VAL A 215 30.34 57.17 69.34
C VAL A 215 29.96 58.56 68.89
N VAL A 216 29.22 58.73 67.80
CA VAL A 216 28.73 60.05 67.37
C VAL A 216 27.86 60.68 68.44
N LYS A 217 26.91 59.93 69.02
CA LYS A 217 26.02 60.39 70.08
C LYS A 217 26.77 60.84 71.35
N GLU A 218 27.81 60.11 71.74
CA GLU A 218 28.68 60.45 72.84
C GLU A 218 29.42 61.78 72.58
N ILE A 219 30.01 61.96 71.36
CA ILE A 219 30.69 63.18 70.95
C ILE A 219 29.71 64.39 70.96
N GLU A 220 28.47 64.25 70.45
CA GLU A 220 27.42 65.22 70.45
C GLU A 220 27.05 65.63 71.88
N THR A 221 26.97 64.67 72.79
CA THR A 221 26.66 64.92 74.21
C THR A 221 27.80 65.71 74.87
N ARG A 222 29.04 65.38 74.61
CA ARG A 222 30.21 66.09 75.09
C ARG A 222 30.26 67.51 74.52
N LEU A 223 29.94 67.73 73.29
CA LEU A 223 29.90 69.06 72.65
C LEU A 223 28.86 69.93 73.32
N LYS A 224 27.66 69.48 73.64
CA LYS A 224 26.60 70.20 74.38
C LYS A 224 26.98 70.57 75.82
N GLY A 225 27.84 69.80 76.43
CA GLY A 225 28.35 70.08 77.77
C GLY A 225 29.44 71.16 77.83
N LEU A 226 29.93 71.63 76.67
CA LEU A 226 30.92 72.69 76.56
C LEU A 226 30.29 74.10 76.30
N GLU A 227 28.99 74.12 75.98
CA GLU A 227 28.20 75.36 75.89
C GLU A 227 27.63 75.75 77.24
#